data_18e7d48e8831d54ac32614659d5bc65b
#
_entry.id   18e7d48e8831d54ac32614659d5bc65b
#
_cell.length_a   1.000
_cell.length_b   1.000
_cell.length_c   1.000
_cell.angle_alpha   90.00
_cell.angle_beta   90.00
_cell.angle_gamma   90.00
#
_symmetry.space_group_name_H-M   'P 1'
#
loop_
_entity.id
_entity.type
_entity.pdbx_description
1 polymer ?
#
loop_
_entity_poly.entity_id
_entity_poly.type
_entity_poly.pdbx_seq_one_letter_code
_entity_poly.pdbx_strand_id
1 'polypeptide(L)'
;WPITDESSAIVDFAGPYLTTSVGLLVRSDERGRFTNDAGSVGDVGDGTVCAVKGDETVGIFRGNHPQARIQERSSYAQCVTAVQVGSADAIASDMAVLSGLQAANGPQYMDVIADKGEVGYGIAVSQGTSQLAQKIAEALEDMVEDGSWTAAKDTFTSQTKLTVSLNGDPKAIVSDAE
;
A
#
# COMPACT_ATOMS: atom_id res chain seq x y z
N TRP A 1 7.49 0.45 -6.13
CA TRP A 1 6.36 -0.08 -6.88
C TRP A 1 5.89 -1.39 -6.20
N PRO A 2 4.56 -1.64 -6.06
CA PRO A 2 4.08 -2.92 -5.55
C PRO A 2 4.56 -4.08 -6.41
N ILE A 3 5.04 -5.14 -5.76
CA ILE A 3 5.43 -6.38 -6.42
C ILE A 3 4.18 -7.25 -6.51
N THR A 4 3.63 -7.37 -7.70
CA THR A 4 2.46 -8.19 -8.04
C THR A 4 2.79 -9.13 -9.20
N ASP A 5 1.95 -10.11 -9.48
CA ASP A 5 2.13 -10.97 -10.66
C ASP A 5 2.07 -10.14 -11.95
N GLU A 6 1.22 -9.10 -11.99
CA GLU A 6 1.09 -8.21 -13.14
C GLU A 6 2.34 -7.36 -13.36
N SER A 7 2.86 -6.72 -12.30
CA SER A 7 4.07 -5.89 -12.41
C SER A 7 5.32 -6.74 -12.67
N SER A 8 5.43 -7.91 -12.06
CA SER A 8 6.56 -8.83 -12.25
C SER A 8 6.61 -9.44 -13.67
N ALA A 9 5.51 -9.39 -14.41
CA ALA A 9 5.49 -9.83 -15.81
C ALA A 9 6.13 -8.83 -16.78
N ILE A 10 6.33 -7.57 -16.37
CA ILE A 10 6.78 -6.48 -17.25
C ILE A 10 8.05 -5.77 -16.78
N VAL A 11 8.48 -5.98 -15.54
CA VAL A 11 9.71 -5.42 -14.96
C VAL A 11 10.40 -6.44 -14.06
N ASP A 12 11.71 -6.27 -13.87
CA ASP A 12 12.44 -6.96 -12.81
C ASP A 12 12.46 -6.07 -11.55
N PHE A 13 12.60 -6.67 -10.37
CA PHE A 13 12.62 -5.95 -9.10
C PHE A 13 13.89 -6.23 -8.27
N ALA A 14 14.27 -5.25 -7.47
CA ALA A 14 15.06 -5.45 -6.26
C ALA A 14 14.17 -5.19 -5.04
N GLY A 15 14.07 -6.14 -4.12
CA GLY A 15 13.20 -6.03 -2.94
C GLY A 15 12.67 -7.37 -2.43
N PRO A 16 11.58 -7.37 -1.64
CA PRO A 16 10.90 -6.17 -1.14
C PRO A 16 11.75 -5.40 -0.12
N TYR A 17 11.76 -4.08 -0.23
CA TYR A 17 12.39 -3.22 0.77
C TYR A 17 11.40 -2.70 1.81
N LEU A 18 10.12 -2.85 1.57
CA LEU A 18 9.02 -2.47 2.44
C LEU A 18 7.90 -3.48 2.27
N THR A 19 7.31 -3.91 3.38
CA THR A 19 6.09 -4.74 3.37
C THR A 19 5.01 -4.07 4.21
N THR A 20 3.80 -4.06 3.69
CA THR A 20 2.62 -3.49 4.33
C THR A 20 1.39 -4.36 3.99
N SER A 21 0.19 -3.92 4.35
CA SER A 21 -1.06 -4.57 3.96
C SER A 21 -1.95 -3.62 3.17
N VAL A 22 -2.99 -4.11 2.55
CA VAL A 22 -4.07 -3.26 2.02
C VAL A 22 -4.97 -2.78 3.15
N GLY A 23 -5.82 -1.78 2.88
CA GLY A 23 -6.74 -1.25 3.88
C GLY A 23 -7.72 -0.23 3.33
N LEU A 24 -8.38 0.45 4.26
CA LEU A 24 -9.29 1.56 3.99
C LEU A 24 -8.87 2.82 4.75
N LEU A 25 -9.04 3.97 4.12
CA LEU A 25 -9.07 5.28 4.76
C LEU A 25 -10.54 5.76 4.79
N VAL A 26 -11.05 6.04 5.97
CA VAL A 26 -12.44 6.45 6.20
C VAL A 26 -12.50 7.73 7.02
N ARG A 27 -13.65 8.41 7.06
CA ARG A 27 -13.87 9.44 8.08
C ARG A 27 -13.90 8.81 9.47
N SER A 28 -13.36 9.52 10.47
CA SER A 28 -13.24 8.98 11.83
C SER A 28 -14.59 8.66 12.47
N ASP A 29 -15.64 9.43 12.13
CA ASP A 29 -17.02 9.19 12.60
C ASP A 29 -17.68 7.95 11.95
N GLU A 30 -17.17 7.50 10.80
CA GLU A 30 -17.64 6.31 10.09
C GLU A 30 -16.80 5.05 10.38
N ARG A 31 -15.70 5.16 11.13
CA ARG A 31 -14.78 4.06 11.39
C ARG A 31 -15.48 2.78 11.84
N GLY A 32 -16.42 2.90 12.79
CA GLY A 32 -17.14 1.77 13.36
C GLY A 32 -18.00 0.99 12.35
N ARG A 33 -18.43 1.63 11.27
CA ARG A 33 -19.18 1.00 10.18
C ARG A 33 -18.33 0.01 9.39
N PHE A 34 -17.03 0.29 9.25
CA PHE A 34 -16.09 -0.46 8.41
C PHE A 34 -15.13 -1.35 9.19
N THR A 35 -15.23 -1.38 10.53
CA THR A 35 -14.31 -2.14 11.39
C THR A 35 -15.04 -3.35 11.97
N ASN A 36 -14.40 -4.53 11.89
CA ASN A 36 -14.85 -5.74 12.56
C ASN A 36 -14.36 -5.80 14.03
N ASP A 37 -14.78 -6.82 14.78
CA ASP A 37 -14.40 -7.01 16.19
C ASP A 37 -12.88 -7.17 16.41
N ALA A 38 -12.14 -7.57 15.39
CA ALA A 38 -10.68 -7.69 15.43
C ALA A 38 -9.95 -6.37 15.10
N GLY A 39 -10.69 -5.28 14.81
CA GLY A 39 -10.10 -3.98 14.45
C GLY A 39 -9.64 -3.85 13.00
N SER A 40 -9.86 -4.87 12.18
CA SER A 40 -9.57 -4.88 10.74
C SER A 40 -10.81 -4.50 9.91
N VAL A 41 -10.63 -4.36 8.60
CA VAL A 41 -11.77 -4.12 7.70
C VAL A 41 -12.80 -5.24 7.85
N GLY A 42 -14.03 -4.85 8.10
CA GLY A 42 -15.18 -5.73 8.23
C GLY A 42 -16.00 -5.83 6.95
N ASP A 43 -17.32 -5.93 7.10
CA ASP A 43 -18.23 -5.89 5.96
C ASP A 43 -18.34 -4.47 5.41
N VAL A 44 -17.93 -4.28 4.17
CA VAL A 44 -18.03 -2.99 3.46
C VAL A 44 -19.48 -2.72 3.02
N GLY A 45 -20.28 -3.78 2.87
CA GLY A 45 -21.70 -3.70 2.52
C GLY A 45 -21.96 -2.97 1.21
N ASP A 46 -22.85 -1.99 1.24
CA ASP A 46 -23.21 -1.12 0.12
C ASP A 46 -22.36 0.17 0.04
N GLY A 47 -21.30 0.25 0.84
CA GLY A 47 -20.39 1.38 0.88
C GLY A 47 -19.70 1.62 -0.47
N THR A 48 -19.59 2.89 -0.83
CA THR A 48 -18.86 3.32 -2.04
C THR A 48 -17.40 3.55 -1.69
N VAL A 49 -16.52 2.72 -2.25
CA VAL A 49 -15.08 2.78 -2.02
C VAL A 49 -14.40 3.45 -3.22
N CYS A 50 -13.70 4.57 -2.97
CA CYS A 50 -12.89 5.22 -3.98
C CYS A 50 -11.55 4.50 -4.14
N ALA A 51 -11.14 4.29 -5.37
CA ALA A 51 -9.84 3.75 -5.73
C ALA A 51 -9.18 4.61 -6.83
N VAL A 52 -7.86 4.60 -6.88
CA VAL A 52 -7.15 5.27 -7.98
C VAL A 52 -6.98 4.29 -9.13
N LYS A 53 -7.30 4.75 -10.35
CA LYS A 53 -7.11 3.94 -11.55
C LYS A 53 -5.64 3.55 -11.72
N GLY A 54 -5.38 2.24 -11.85
CA GLY A 54 -4.01 1.71 -11.98
C GLY A 54 -3.30 1.45 -10.64
N ASP A 55 -3.99 1.59 -9.52
CA ASP A 55 -3.49 1.11 -8.24
C ASP A 55 -3.69 -0.41 -8.16
N GLU A 56 -2.59 -1.14 -8.32
CA GLU A 56 -2.59 -2.62 -8.35
C GLU A 56 -3.02 -3.23 -7.01
N THR A 57 -2.82 -2.51 -5.90
CA THR A 57 -3.17 -3.00 -4.55
C THR A 57 -4.68 -3.11 -4.34
N VAL A 58 -5.46 -2.36 -5.11
CA VAL A 58 -6.92 -2.42 -5.11
C VAL A 58 -7.45 -3.79 -5.58
N GLY A 59 -6.68 -4.51 -6.41
CA GLY A 59 -7.01 -5.89 -6.80
C GLY A 59 -7.09 -6.83 -5.60
N ILE A 60 -6.16 -6.72 -4.64
CA ILE A 60 -6.14 -7.51 -3.40
C ILE A 60 -7.37 -7.16 -2.55
N PHE A 61 -7.64 -5.86 -2.36
CA PHE A 61 -8.82 -5.40 -1.62
C PHE A 61 -10.12 -5.91 -2.25
N ARG A 62 -10.26 -5.85 -3.57
CA ARG A 62 -11.42 -6.36 -4.32
C ARG A 62 -11.60 -7.87 -4.15
N GLY A 63 -10.50 -8.63 -4.10
CA GLY A 63 -10.53 -10.07 -3.80
C GLY A 63 -11.07 -10.38 -2.40
N ASN A 64 -10.75 -9.55 -1.42
CA ASN A 64 -11.26 -9.67 -0.05
C ASN A 64 -12.73 -9.24 0.10
N HIS A 65 -13.15 -8.24 -0.69
CA HIS A 65 -14.47 -7.59 -0.61
C HIS A 65 -15.15 -7.54 -1.99
N PRO A 66 -15.54 -8.68 -2.58
CA PRO A 66 -16.07 -8.75 -3.95
C PRO A 66 -17.41 -8.03 -4.14
N GLN A 67 -18.12 -7.71 -3.04
CA GLN A 67 -19.38 -6.97 -3.06
C GLN A 67 -19.21 -5.46 -2.95
N ALA A 68 -17.99 -4.97 -2.64
CA ALA A 68 -17.73 -3.54 -2.50
C ALA A 68 -17.95 -2.79 -3.82
N ARG A 69 -18.63 -1.64 -3.75
CA ARG A 69 -18.83 -0.75 -4.89
C ARG A 69 -17.61 0.12 -5.08
N ILE A 70 -16.74 -0.23 -6.02
CA ILE A 70 -15.52 0.53 -6.29
C ILE A 70 -15.79 1.60 -7.34
N GLN A 71 -15.48 2.85 -6.98
CA GLN A 71 -15.53 4.03 -7.84
C GLN A 71 -14.11 4.51 -8.13
N GLU A 72 -13.67 4.39 -9.37
CA GLU A 72 -12.32 4.80 -9.76
C GLU A 72 -12.22 6.31 -10.02
N ARG A 73 -11.11 6.90 -9.61
CA ARG A 73 -10.71 8.28 -9.87
C ARG A 73 -9.29 8.31 -10.44
N SER A 74 -8.88 9.46 -10.97
CA SER A 74 -7.54 9.61 -11.56
C SER A 74 -6.45 9.96 -10.54
N SER A 75 -6.80 10.31 -9.30
CA SER A 75 -5.84 10.63 -8.24
C SER A 75 -6.39 10.44 -6.84
N TYR A 76 -5.48 10.26 -5.88
CA TYR A 76 -5.83 10.19 -4.45
C TYR A 76 -6.46 11.50 -3.94
N ALA A 77 -6.03 12.67 -4.44
CA ALA A 77 -6.65 13.94 -4.06
C ALA A 77 -8.15 13.98 -4.39
N GLN A 78 -8.56 13.41 -5.54
CA GLN A 78 -9.97 13.28 -5.89
C GLN A 78 -10.71 12.29 -4.97
N CYS A 79 -10.07 11.19 -4.57
CA CYS A 79 -10.65 10.24 -3.61
C CYS A 79 -10.80 10.89 -2.22
N VAL A 80 -9.79 11.62 -1.74
CA VAL A 80 -9.87 12.35 -0.47
C VAL A 80 -11.02 13.34 -0.50
N THR A 81 -11.14 14.15 -1.56
CA THR A 81 -12.28 15.07 -1.72
C THR A 81 -13.61 14.31 -1.70
N ALA A 82 -13.70 13.18 -2.41
CA ALA A 82 -14.92 12.38 -2.47
C ALA A 82 -15.36 11.89 -1.08
N VAL A 83 -14.42 11.44 -0.26
CA VAL A 83 -14.69 11.01 1.13
C VAL A 83 -15.07 12.21 2.02
N GLN A 84 -14.37 13.34 1.88
CA GLN A 84 -14.67 14.55 2.66
C GLN A 84 -16.07 15.10 2.41
N VAL A 85 -16.54 15.06 1.16
CA VAL A 85 -17.88 15.54 0.80
C VAL A 85 -18.98 14.46 0.86
N GLY A 86 -18.64 13.22 1.25
CA GLY A 86 -19.57 12.11 1.38
C GLY A 86 -20.05 11.50 0.05
N SER A 87 -19.37 11.75 -1.06
CA SER A 87 -19.66 11.08 -2.34
C SER A 87 -18.98 9.72 -2.49
N ALA A 88 -18.03 9.42 -1.60
CA ALA A 88 -17.50 8.10 -1.32
C ALA A 88 -17.42 7.93 0.20
N ASP A 89 -17.47 6.69 0.66
CA ASP A 89 -17.42 6.35 2.10
C ASP A 89 -15.99 6.07 2.55
N ALA A 90 -15.16 5.51 1.67
CA ALA A 90 -13.80 5.09 1.97
C ALA A 90 -12.87 5.24 0.76
N ILE A 91 -11.56 5.16 1.01
CA ILE A 91 -10.52 5.00 -0.02
C ILE A 91 -9.83 3.65 0.21
N ALA A 92 -9.72 2.81 -0.81
CA ALA A 92 -8.93 1.58 -0.78
C ALA A 92 -7.56 1.80 -1.41
N SER A 93 -6.52 1.33 -0.75
CA SER A 93 -5.12 1.27 -1.22
C SER A 93 -4.31 0.44 -0.23
N ASP A 94 -2.98 0.48 -0.32
CA ASP A 94 -2.11 -0.04 0.73
C ASP A 94 -1.98 0.92 1.93
N MET A 95 -1.60 0.36 3.07
CA MET A 95 -1.52 1.11 4.33
C MET A 95 -0.44 2.19 4.33
N ALA A 96 0.62 2.06 3.53
CA ALA A 96 1.66 3.09 3.46
C ALA A 96 1.12 4.36 2.78
N VAL A 97 0.41 4.21 1.67
CA VAL A 97 -0.28 5.31 0.98
C VAL A 97 -1.38 5.89 1.86
N LEU A 98 -2.26 5.05 2.43
CA LEU A 98 -3.39 5.51 3.23
C LEU A 98 -2.94 6.27 4.49
N SER A 99 -1.88 5.82 5.16
CA SER A 99 -1.33 6.52 6.34
C SER A 99 -0.70 7.86 5.97
N GLY A 100 -0.06 7.95 4.80
CA GLY A 100 0.42 9.22 4.25
C GLY A 100 -0.72 10.20 3.96
N LEU A 101 -1.82 9.71 3.36
CA LEU A 101 -3.02 10.51 3.11
C LEU A 101 -3.67 10.98 4.42
N GLN A 102 -3.76 10.11 5.42
CA GLN A 102 -4.27 10.47 6.75
C GLN A 102 -3.41 11.58 7.38
N ALA A 103 -2.09 11.42 7.39
CA ALA A 103 -1.19 12.41 7.95
C ALA A 103 -1.29 13.79 7.26
N ALA A 104 -1.47 13.80 5.94
CA ALA A 104 -1.56 15.02 5.15
C ALA A 104 -2.92 15.73 5.24
N ASN A 105 -4.02 14.99 5.49
CA ASN A 105 -5.39 15.52 5.43
C ASN A 105 -6.07 15.66 6.80
N GLY A 106 -5.35 15.45 7.88
CA GLY A 106 -5.82 15.63 9.25
C GLY A 106 -6.17 14.31 9.92
N PRO A 107 -5.20 13.75 10.69
CA PRO A 107 -5.36 12.48 11.39
C PRO A 107 -6.47 12.48 12.45
N GLN A 108 -7.00 13.64 12.80
CA GLN A 108 -8.14 13.78 13.71
C GLN A 108 -9.52 13.61 13.01
N TYR A 109 -9.54 13.61 11.67
CA TYR A 109 -10.77 13.51 10.87
C TYR A 109 -10.87 12.24 10.05
N MET A 110 -9.75 11.55 9.87
CA MET A 110 -9.66 10.34 9.05
C MET A 110 -8.91 9.24 9.78
N ASP A 111 -9.39 8.02 9.65
CA ASP A 111 -8.81 6.82 10.22
C ASP A 111 -8.46 5.81 9.15
N VAL A 112 -7.32 5.12 9.34
CA VAL A 112 -6.95 3.97 8.54
C VAL A 112 -7.37 2.68 9.24
N ILE A 113 -7.82 1.71 8.45
CA ILE A 113 -8.24 0.39 8.91
C ILE A 113 -7.50 -0.63 8.05
N ALA A 114 -6.64 -1.45 8.67
CA ALA A 114 -5.91 -2.49 7.96
C ALA A 114 -6.83 -3.64 7.54
N ASP A 115 -6.57 -4.18 6.36
CA ASP A 115 -7.19 -5.40 5.87
C ASP A 115 -6.13 -6.50 5.69
N LYS A 116 -6.57 -7.72 5.42
CA LYS A 116 -5.71 -8.84 5.07
C LYS A 116 -5.16 -8.68 3.65
N GLY A 117 -3.98 -9.22 3.43
CA GLY A 117 -3.27 -9.17 2.14
C GLY A 117 -2.00 -8.35 2.26
N GLU A 118 -0.89 -9.01 2.01
CA GLU A 118 0.45 -8.41 2.07
C GLU A 118 0.77 -7.73 0.75
N VAL A 119 1.43 -6.58 0.84
CA VAL A 119 1.94 -5.81 -0.29
C VAL A 119 3.43 -5.58 -0.07
N GLY A 120 4.26 -6.19 -0.89
CA GLY A 120 5.70 -5.92 -0.95
C GLY A 120 6.00 -4.79 -1.92
N TYR A 121 6.92 -3.90 -1.56
CA TYR A 121 7.42 -2.84 -2.44
C TYR A 121 8.83 -3.15 -2.90
N GLY A 122 9.05 -3.09 -4.22
CA GLY A 122 10.35 -3.23 -4.84
C GLY A 122 10.76 -2.01 -5.65
N ILE A 123 12.05 -1.93 -5.93
CA ILE A 123 12.62 -0.99 -6.89
C ILE A 123 12.59 -1.67 -8.26
N ALA A 124 11.76 -1.14 -9.16
CA ALA A 124 11.59 -1.69 -10.50
C ALA A 124 12.76 -1.29 -11.42
N VAL A 125 13.22 -2.21 -12.21
CA VAL A 125 14.21 -2.02 -13.28
C VAL A 125 13.69 -2.64 -14.58
N SER A 126 14.23 -2.23 -15.71
CA SER A 126 13.84 -2.80 -16.99
C SER A 126 14.06 -4.31 -17.01
N GLN A 127 13.10 -5.04 -17.57
CA GLN A 127 13.18 -6.49 -17.74
C GLN A 127 14.49 -6.89 -18.47
N GLY A 128 15.12 -7.97 -18.00
CA GLY A 128 16.41 -8.43 -18.54
C GLY A 128 17.64 -7.69 -17.99
N THR A 129 17.47 -6.78 -17.01
CA THR A 129 18.58 -6.09 -16.35
C THR A 129 18.91 -6.67 -14.97
N SER A 130 18.94 -7.99 -14.86
CA SER A 130 19.17 -8.73 -13.62
C SER A 130 20.39 -8.28 -12.81
N GLN A 131 21.49 -7.89 -13.49
CA GLN A 131 22.67 -7.37 -12.82
C GLN A 131 22.43 -6.03 -12.12
N LEU A 132 21.55 -5.18 -12.67
CA LEU A 132 21.17 -3.93 -12.01
C LEU A 132 20.26 -4.21 -10.80
N ALA A 133 19.27 -5.10 -10.94
CA ALA A 133 18.44 -5.53 -9.85
C ALA A 133 19.27 -6.10 -8.69
N GLN A 134 20.27 -6.92 -9.00
CA GLN A 134 21.17 -7.49 -8.00
C GLN A 134 21.99 -6.43 -7.27
N LYS A 135 22.58 -5.46 -7.99
CA LYS A 135 23.33 -4.36 -7.36
C LYS A 135 22.47 -3.48 -6.46
N ILE A 136 21.21 -3.27 -6.84
CA ILE A 136 20.27 -2.52 -6.01
C ILE A 136 19.91 -3.35 -4.76
N ALA A 137 19.71 -4.67 -4.89
CA ALA A 137 19.45 -5.53 -3.74
C ALA A 137 20.63 -5.53 -2.76
N GLU A 138 21.88 -5.65 -3.25
CA GLU A 138 23.09 -5.52 -2.44
C GLU A 138 23.16 -4.16 -1.70
N ALA A 139 22.81 -3.06 -2.38
CA ALA A 139 22.78 -1.74 -1.73
C ALA A 139 21.68 -1.63 -0.66
N LEU A 140 20.54 -2.30 -0.84
CA LEU A 140 19.50 -2.37 0.18
C LEU A 140 19.95 -3.21 1.40
N GLU A 141 20.70 -4.29 1.18
CA GLU A 141 21.32 -5.07 2.26
C GLU A 141 22.32 -4.21 3.03
N ASP A 142 23.21 -3.48 2.35
CA ASP A 142 24.14 -2.55 2.98
C ASP A 142 23.41 -1.50 3.83
N MET A 143 22.28 -0.97 3.36
CA MET A 143 21.45 -0.01 4.12
C MET A 143 20.82 -0.64 5.37
N VAL A 144 20.53 -1.92 5.36
CA VAL A 144 20.06 -2.65 6.55
C VAL A 144 21.20 -2.82 7.54
N GLU A 145 22.40 -3.21 7.07
CA GLU A 145 23.57 -3.47 7.90
C GLU A 145 24.11 -2.19 8.55
N ASP A 146 24.16 -1.06 7.83
CA ASP A 146 24.67 0.22 8.34
C ASP A 146 23.63 1.01 9.16
N GLY A 147 22.38 0.55 9.22
CA GLY A 147 21.28 1.16 9.97
C GLY A 147 20.57 2.31 9.24
N SER A 148 20.99 2.71 8.06
CA SER A 148 20.37 3.80 7.30
C SER A 148 18.92 3.47 6.88
N TRP A 149 18.61 2.19 6.58
CA TRP A 149 17.25 1.71 6.38
C TRP A 149 16.38 1.92 7.62
N THR A 150 16.89 1.56 8.81
CA THR A 150 16.16 1.73 10.06
C THR A 150 15.85 3.21 10.32
N ALA A 151 16.82 4.10 10.09
CA ALA A 151 16.62 5.54 10.24
C ALA A 151 15.57 6.10 9.28
N ALA A 152 15.55 5.64 8.02
CA ALA A 152 14.52 6.01 7.03
C ALA A 152 13.13 5.53 7.45
N LYS A 153 13.02 4.27 7.88
CA LYS A 153 11.78 3.67 8.40
C LYS A 153 11.24 4.44 9.61
N ASP A 154 12.12 4.80 10.56
CA ASP A 154 11.71 5.51 11.76
C ASP A 154 11.21 6.93 11.43
N THR A 155 11.84 7.59 10.45
CA THR A 155 11.35 8.88 9.92
C THR A 155 9.94 8.73 9.36
N PHE A 156 9.70 7.74 8.50
CA PHE A 156 8.37 7.46 7.94
C PHE A 156 7.34 7.15 9.04
N THR A 157 7.67 6.26 9.98
CA THR A 157 6.79 5.90 11.11
C THR A 157 6.45 7.12 11.97
N SER A 158 7.42 8.02 12.22
CA SER A 158 7.17 9.22 13.02
C SER A 158 6.14 10.16 12.39
N GLN A 159 6.11 10.23 11.06
CA GLN A 159 5.20 11.09 10.30
C GLN A 159 3.81 10.47 10.11
N THR A 160 3.75 9.16 9.83
CA THR A 160 2.51 8.48 9.44
C THR A 160 1.88 7.66 10.56
N LYS A 161 2.62 7.40 11.65
CA LYS A 161 2.26 6.46 12.74
C LYS A 161 2.12 5.01 12.28
N LEU A 162 2.39 4.71 11.02
CA LEU A 162 2.40 3.36 10.49
C LEU A 162 3.73 2.68 10.80
N THR A 163 3.68 1.51 11.43
CA THR A 163 4.84 0.62 11.55
C THR A 163 4.93 -0.21 10.29
N VAL A 164 6.00 -0.04 9.54
CA VAL A 164 6.31 -0.85 8.37
C VAL A 164 7.39 -1.87 8.70
N SER A 165 7.34 -3.02 8.09
CA SER A 165 8.31 -4.09 8.27
C SER A 165 9.19 -4.24 7.04
N LEU A 166 10.49 -4.48 7.28
CA LEU A 166 11.34 -5.10 6.29
C LEU A 166 11.22 -6.62 6.53
N ASN A 167 10.47 -7.29 5.69
CA ASN A 167 10.32 -8.73 5.79
C ASN A 167 11.26 -9.42 4.81
N GLY A 168 12.32 -9.99 5.34
CA GLY A 168 13.28 -10.79 4.58
C GLY A 168 14.44 -9.97 4.01
N ASP A 169 15.37 -10.70 3.41
CA ASP A 169 16.51 -10.14 2.72
C ASP A 169 16.04 -9.56 1.37
N PRO A 170 16.35 -8.30 1.04
CA PRO A 170 16.08 -7.75 -0.28
C PRO A 170 16.77 -8.61 -1.35
N LYS A 171 16.04 -9.04 -2.35
CA LYS A 171 16.57 -9.91 -3.42
C LYS A 171 16.30 -9.33 -4.79
N ALA A 172 17.09 -9.73 -5.77
CA ALA A 172 16.73 -9.53 -7.16
C ALA A 172 15.61 -10.51 -7.52
N ILE A 173 14.46 -9.99 -7.94
CA ILE A 173 13.34 -10.74 -8.47
C ILE A 173 13.36 -10.52 -9.98
N VAL A 174 13.85 -11.49 -10.70
CA VAL A 174 13.93 -11.45 -12.16
C VAL A 174 12.83 -12.33 -12.73
N SER A 175 12.12 -11.81 -13.73
CA SER A 175 11.23 -12.63 -14.52
C SER A 175 12.04 -13.66 -15.30
N ASP A 176 11.70 -14.93 -15.22
CA ASP A 176 12.18 -15.96 -16.13
C ASP A 176 11.63 -15.63 -17.53
N ALA A 177 12.30 -14.72 -18.22
CA ALA A 177 12.04 -14.47 -19.63
C ALA A 177 12.68 -15.63 -20.41
N GLU A 178 11.86 -16.62 -20.83
CA GLU A 178 12.20 -17.53 -21.93
C GLU A 178 12.27 -16.81 -23.28
#